data_f288799a1593f52ebb969358e09df569
#
_entry.id   f288799a1593f52ebb969358e09df569
#
_cell.length_a   1.000
_cell.length_b   1.000
_cell.length_c   1.000
_cell.angle_alpha   90.00
_cell.angle_beta   90.00
_cell.angle_gamma   90.00
#
_symmetry.space_group_name_H-M   'P 1'
#
loop_
_entity.id
_entity.type
_entity.pdbx_description
1 polymer ?
#
loop_
_entity_poly.entity_id
_entity_poly.type
_entity_poly.pdbx_seq_one_letter_code
_entity_poly.pdbx_strand_id
1 'polypeptide(L)'
;MRRFLVMLLMFAVLVSCVGSAEAAKWRIALSNDYAGNSWRQTMIKEFEAAAKIAIEKGLIEEAKVFTTNESSAAEQAAQIQNLILEGYDAIILNAASPTALNAAVKKAIDAGIIVVAFDNAITEESAYRLITDFTYSGATQVDFVAQRFPEGANVLEIRGLSGTYVDETIHKAIRDTIAKYPKLKIVGEVYGNWTGSIAQKEVAGILPSLPEVQVVVTQGGDGYGAVKAFEAAGRPVPLVIMGHRYDELEEWKNLLAKNPAYDTMSITVSPSVSQVAFWIGVEALNGNQFPKTINMPPLSIYKDRLDFFLERTEKGGVAFVDYPHEWVQELIENAKAGKPAPADPK
;
A
#
# COMPACT_ATOMS: atom_id res chain seq x y z
N MET A 1 44.34 78.65 -24.96
CA MET A 1 44.64 77.61 -24.00
C MET A 1 43.29 77.11 -23.38
N ARG A 2 42.69 76.04 -23.89
CA ARG A 2 41.54 75.40 -23.33
C ARG A 2 41.80 73.89 -23.30
N ARG A 3 41.98 73.35 -22.09
CA ARG A 3 42.10 71.89 -21.85
C ARG A 3 40.68 71.30 -21.89
N PHE A 4 40.45 70.42 -22.87
CA PHE A 4 39.24 69.57 -22.88
C PHE A 4 39.55 68.32 -22.08
N LEU A 5 38.81 68.16 -21.00
CA LEU A 5 38.80 66.96 -20.17
C LEU A 5 37.73 66.01 -20.75
N VAL A 6 38.15 64.93 -21.37
CA VAL A 6 37.24 63.89 -21.86
C VAL A 6 37.08 62.89 -20.71
N MET A 7 35.90 62.90 -20.10
CA MET A 7 35.44 61.97 -19.10
C MET A 7 34.90 60.73 -19.80
N LEU A 8 35.66 59.62 -19.78
CA LEU A 8 35.23 58.33 -20.32
C LEU A 8 34.35 57.64 -19.26
N LEU A 9 33.04 57.60 -19.47
CA LEU A 9 32.11 56.83 -18.65
C LEU A 9 32.23 55.35 -19.10
N MET A 10 32.90 54.51 -18.32
CA MET A 10 32.83 53.06 -18.43
C MET A 10 31.50 52.58 -17.84
N PHE A 11 30.56 52.26 -18.72
CA PHE A 11 29.31 51.53 -18.32
C PHE A 11 29.70 50.06 -18.17
N ALA A 12 29.93 49.61 -16.93
CA ALA A 12 30.11 48.21 -16.61
C ALA A 12 28.74 47.55 -16.70
N VAL A 13 28.45 46.87 -17.80
CA VAL A 13 27.30 45.96 -17.91
C VAL A 13 27.62 44.70 -17.09
N LEU A 14 27.15 44.67 -15.86
CA LEU A 14 27.03 43.45 -15.08
C LEU A 14 25.98 42.57 -15.78
N VAL A 15 26.42 41.71 -16.68
CA VAL A 15 25.60 40.55 -17.11
C VAL A 15 25.54 39.62 -15.93
N SER A 16 24.46 39.76 -15.15
CA SER A 16 24.06 38.73 -14.19
C SER A 16 23.70 37.50 -14.99
N CYS A 17 24.64 36.55 -15.11
CA CYS A 17 24.31 35.18 -15.46
C CYS A 17 23.44 34.64 -14.31
N VAL A 18 22.13 34.87 -14.42
CA VAL A 18 21.16 34.04 -13.74
C VAL A 18 21.26 32.69 -14.47
N GLY A 19 22.22 31.88 -14.03
CA GLY A 19 22.18 30.46 -14.34
C GLY A 19 20.85 29.95 -13.86
N SER A 20 19.92 29.70 -14.78
CA SER A 20 18.82 28.79 -14.50
C SER A 20 19.53 27.50 -14.05
N ALA A 21 19.52 27.23 -12.74
CA ALA A 21 19.81 25.91 -12.25
C ALA A 21 18.78 25.02 -12.98
N GLU A 22 19.26 24.31 -13.98
CA GLU A 22 18.50 23.24 -14.61
C GLU A 22 18.18 22.31 -13.46
N ALA A 23 16.91 22.29 -13.02
CA ALA A 23 16.49 21.45 -11.93
C ALA A 23 16.90 20.03 -12.30
N ALA A 24 17.68 19.38 -11.45
CA ALA A 24 18.15 18.03 -11.68
C ALA A 24 16.93 17.17 -11.97
N LYS A 25 16.91 16.60 -13.16
CA LYS A 25 15.78 15.78 -13.61
C LYS A 25 16.01 14.37 -13.10
N TRP A 26 15.33 14.05 -12.00
CA TRP A 26 15.45 12.76 -11.33
C TRP A 26 14.85 11.63 -12.13
N ARG A 27 15.49 10.46 -12.09
CA ARG A 27 15.00 9.20 -12.65
C ARG A 27 14.58 8.28 -11.51
N ILE A 28 13.30 7.88 -11.50
CA ILE A 28 12.72 7.08 -10.42
C ILE A 28 12.30 5.70 -10.97
N ALA A 29 12.67 4.62 -10.26
CA ALA A 29 12.25 3.27 -10.57
C ALA A 29 11.24 2.76 -9.53
N LEU A 30 10.17 2.10 -9.98
CA LEU A 30 9.40 1.18 -9.13
C LEU A 30 10.00 -0.22 -9.29
N SER A 31 10.56 -0.78 -8.23
CA SER A 31 10.94 -2.19 -8.16
C SER A 31 9.83 -2.97 -7.45
N ASN A 32 9.08 -3.76 -8.20
CA ASN A 32 7.93 -4.50 -7.73
C ASN A 32 8.21 -6.01 -7.82
N ASP A 33 7.86 -6.75 -6.77
CA ASP A 33 8.13 -8.18 -6.64
C ASP A 33 7.17 -9.07 -7.43
N TYR A 34 5.97 -8.56 -7.75
CA TYR A 34 4.89 -9.36 -8.32
C TYR A 34 3.80 -8.48 -8.93
N ALA A 35 3.18 -8.91 -10.03
CA ALA A 35 2.11 -8.16 -10.69
C ALA A 35 0.87 -9.02 -11.05
N GLY A 36 0.73 -10.22 -10.46
CA GLY A 36 -0.28 -11.20 -10.86
C GLY A 36 -1.68 -11.02 -10.29
N ASN A 37 -1.96 -9.97 -9.50
CA ASN A 37 -3.30 -9.71 -8.98
C ASN A 37 -3.76 -8.26 -9.24
N SER A 38 -5.07 -8.01 -9.09
CA SER A 38 -5.67 -6.70 -9.36
C SER A 38 -5.14 -5.59 -8.45
N TRP A 39 -4.79 -5.89 -7.20
CA TRP A 39 -4.21 -4.91 -6.28
C TRP A 39 -2.85 -4.41 -6.83
N ARG A 40 -1.97 -5.32 -7.25
CA ARG A 40 -0.67 -4.97 -7.83
C ARG A 40 -0.81 -4.21 -9.15
N GLN A 41 -1.78 -4.57 -9.99
CA GLN A 41 -2.06 -3.84 -11.22
C GLN A 41 -2.55 -2.41 -10.95
N THR A 42 -3.44 -2.23 -9.98
CA THR A 42 -3.89 -0.90 -9.57
C THR A 42 -2.74 -0.11 -8.95
N MET A 43 -1.94 -0.72 -8.07
CA MET A 43 -0.76 -0.10 -7.44
C MET A 43 0.23 0.43 -8.48
N ILE A 44 0.48 -0.31 -9.55
CA ILE A 44 1.34 0.12 -10.67
C ILE A 44 0.74 1.33 -11.37
N LYS A 45 -0.57 1.28 -11.72
CA LYS A 45 -1.27 2.41 -12.36
C LYS A 45 -1.22 3.68 -11.51
N GLU A 46 -1.36 3.54 -10.19
CA GLU A 46 -1.32 4.67 -9.28
C GLU A 46 0.09 5.27 -9.14
N PHE A 47 1.13 4.44 -9.16
CA PHE A 47 2.51 4.91 -9.27
C PHE A 47 2.73 5.70 -10.57
N GLU A 48 2.27 5.16 -11.70
CA GLU A 48 2.42 5.81 -13.03
C GLU A 48 1.61 7.12 -13.09
N ALA A 49 0.45 7.19 -12.44
CA ALA A 49 -0.36 8.41 -12.36
C ALA A 49 0.38 9.53 -11.59
N ALA A 50 0.98 9.22 -10.43
CA ALA A 50 1.80 10.16 -9.67
C ALA A 50 3.04 10.60 -10.47
N ALA A 51 3.70 9.66 -11.12
CA ALA A 51 4.86 9.92 -11.96
C ALA A 51 4.54 10.86 -13.13
N LYS A 52 3.41 10.63 -13.81
CA LYS A 52 2.93 11.52 -14.88
C LYS A 52 2.76 12.97 -14.40
N ILE A 53 2.11 13.14 -13.25
CA ILE A 53 1.95 14.49 -12.64
C ILE A 53 3.32 15.12 -12.34
N ALA A 54 4.26 14.36 -11.82
CA ALA A 54 5.60 14.86 -11.50
C ALA A 54 6.39 15.25 -12.76
N ILE A 55 6.28 14.47 -13.84
CA ILE A 55 6.91 14.79 -15.15
C ILE A 55 6.28 16.06 -15.75
N GLU A 56 4.94 16.17 -15.75
CA GLU A 56 4.23 17.35 -16.25
C GLU A 56 4.59 18.64 -15.48
N LYS A 57 4.84 18.52 -14.17
CA LYS A 57 5.31 19.60 -13.31
C LYS A 57 6.84 19.86 -13.45
N GLY A 58 7.57 19.07 -14.21
CA GLY A 58 9.04 19.18 -14.38
C GLY A 58 9.84 18.82 -13.13
N LEU A 59 9.26 18.06 -12.19
CA LEU A 59 9.92 17.62 -10.96
C LEU A 59 10.87 16.46 -11.20
N ILE A 60 10.55 15.58 -12.14
CA ILE A 60 11.35 14.44 -12.53
C ILE A 60 11.47 14.34 -14.05
N GLU A 61 12.46 13.61 -14.54
CA GLU A 61 12.64 13.33 -15.97
C GLU A 61 11.89 12.07 -16.40
N GLU A 62 12.03 11.01 -15.61
CA GLU A 62 11.55 9.68 -15.97
C GLU A 62 11.10 8.90 -14.73
N ALA A 63 10.04 8.09 -14.89
CA ALA A 63 9.73 7.02 -13.96
C ALA A 63 9.43 5.73 -14.74
N LYS A 64 9.96 4.60 -14.28
CA LYS A 64 9.75 3.28 -14.89
C LYS A 64 9.41 2.21 -13.87
N VAL A 65 8.61 1.25 -14.31
CA VAL A 65 8.21 0.09 -13.52
C VAL A 65 9.01 -1.14 -13.94
N PHE A 66 9.57 -1.82 -12.95
CA PHE A 66 10.28 -3.08 -13.09
C PHE A 66 9.63 -4.11 -12.16
N THR A 67 9.17 -5.21 -12.72
CA THR A 67 8.52 -6.29 -11.95
C THR A 67 9.31 -7.57 -12.14
N THR A 68 9.54 -8.30 -11.04
CA THR A 68 10.10 -9.65 -11.08
C THR A 68 9.00 -10.70 -11.23
N ASN A 69 9.39 -11.92 -11.54
CA ASN A 69 8.46 -13.04 -11.61
C ASN A 69 8.36 -13.71 -10.23
N GLU A 70 7.16 -14.12 -9.83
CA GLU A 70 6.89 -15.01 -8.70
C GLU A 70 7.51 -14.58 -7.35
N SER A 71 7.60 -13.27 -7.07
CA SER A 71 8.15 -12.73 -5.82
C SER A 71 9.57 -13.24 -5.50
N SER A 72 10.41 -13.36 -6.52
CA SER A 72 11.80 -13.83 -6.36
C SER A 72 12.71 -12.74 -5.77
N ALA A 73 13.11 -12.90 -4.52
CA ALA A 73 14.07 -11.98 -3.87
C ALA A 73 15.43 -11.95 -4.57
N ALA A 74 15.86 -13.06 -5.17
CA ALA A 74 17.13 -13.10 -5.91
C ALA A 74 17.06 -12.30 -7.22
N GLU A 75 15.97 -12.42 -7.96
CA GLU A 75 15.74 -11.61 -9.16
C GLU A 75 15.61 -10.12 -8.82
N GLN A 76 14.89 -9.81 -7.75
CA GLN A 76 14.72 -8.43 -7.31
C GLN A 76 16.04 -7.81 -6.82
N ALA A 77 16.89 -8.56 -6.14
CA ALA A 77 18.23 -8.10 -5.77
C ALA A 77 19.09 -7.80 -7.01
N ALA A 78 19.02 -8.65 -8.05
CA ALA A 78 19.70 -8.40 -9.34
C ALA A 78 19.11 -7.18 -10.05
N GLN A 79 17.79 -7.01 -10.04
CA GLN A 79 17.10 -5.83 -10.58
C GLN A 79 17.59 -4.55 -9.90
N ILE A 80 17.67 -4.51 -8.55
CA ILE A 80 18.20 -3.36 -7.81
C ILE A 80 19.64 -3.04 -8.24
N GLN A 81 20.50 -4.06 -8.43
CA GLN A 81 21.86 -3.85 -8.91
C GLN A 81 21.90 -3.24 -10.32
N ASN A 82 21.03 -3.68 -11.22
CA ASN A 82 20.92 -3.09 -12.55
C ASN A 82 20.45 -1.63 -12.49
N LEU A 83 19.50 -1.29 -11.62
CA LEU A 83 19.03 0.08 -11.44
C LEU A 83 20.15 1.01 -10.93
N ILE A 84 21.05 0.49 -10.07
CA ILE A 84 22.27 1.22 -9.66
C ILE A 84 23.17 1.51 -10.87
N LEU A 85 23.42 0.51 -11.71
CA LEU A 85 24.27 0.65 -12.89
C LEU A 85 23.66 1.56 -13.97
N GLU A 86 22.36 1.58 -14.09
CA GLU A 86 21.60 2.43 -15.02
C GLU A 86 21.51 3.90 -14.54
N GLY A 87 21.91 4.19 -13.29
CA GLY A 87 21.94 5.53 -12.73
C GLY A 87 20.56 6.09 -12.40
N TYR A 88 19.69 5.28 -11.80
CA TYR A 88 18.46 5.78 -11.19
C TYR A 88 18.77 6.53 -9.90
N ASP A 89 18.01 7.61 -9.64
CA ASP A 89 18.21 8.47 -8.46
C ASP A 89 17.37 7.98 -7.26
N ALA A 90 16.23 7.33 -7.53
CA ALA A 90 15.42 6.71 -6.49
C ALA A 90 14.85 5.37 -6.93
N ILE A 91 14.70 4.47 -5.96
CA ILE A 91 14.01 3.17 -6.09
C ILE A 91 12.86 3.13 -5.09
N ILE A 92 11.64 3.08 -5.61
CA ILE A 92 10.43 2.83 -4.85
C ILE A 92 10.24 1.32 -4.84
N LEU A 93 10.30 0.71 -3.65
CA LEU A 93 10.48 -0.74 -3.50
C LEU A 93 9.27 -1.39 -2.84
N ASN A 94 8.59 -2.29 -3.55
CA ASN A 94 7.71 -3.27 -2.94
C ASN A 94 8.46 -4.61 -2.88
N ALA A 95 8.87 -5.02 -1.68
CA ALA A 95 9.91 -6.01 -1.48
C ALA A 95 9.40 -7.46 -1.49
N ALA A 96 10.08 -8.36 -2.21
CA ALA A 96 9.81 -9.80 -2.18
C ALA A 96 10.17 -10.45 -0.83
N SER A 97 11.01 -9.81 -0.03
CA SER A 97 11.42 -10.33 1.28
C SER A 97 11.86 -9.19 2.20
N PRO A 98 11.46 -9.23 3.48
CA PRO A 98 11.83 -8.19 4.44
C PRO A 98 13.33 -8.13 4.75
N THR A 99 14.08 -9.20 4.53
CA THR A 99 15.49 -9.30 4.92
C THR A 99 16.43 -9.63 3.77
N ALA A 100 16.00 -10.45 2.80
CA ALA A 100 16.88 -10.95 1.74
C ALA A 100 17.38 -9.83 0.79
N LEU A 101 16.70 -8.69 0.74
CA LEU A 101 17.06 -7.54 -0.10
C LEU A 101 17.96 -6.53 0.60
N ASN A 102 18.19 -6.62 1.91
CA ASN A 102 18.91 -5.60 2.68
C ASN A 102 20.31 -5.28 2.10
N ALA A 103 21.04 -6.29 1.67
CA ALA A 103 22.37 -6.07 1.08
C ALA A 103 22.33 -5.31 -0.25
N ALA A 104 21.32 -5.59 -1.10
CA ALA A 104 21.15 -4.87 -2.37
C ALA A 104 20.66 -3.43 -2.14
N VAL A 105 19.72 -3.25 -1.21
CA VAL A 105 19.21 -1.92 -0.80
C VAL A 105 20.34 -1.08 -0.21
N LYS A 106 21.14 -1.65 0.70
CA LYS A 106 22.29 -0.94 1.26
C LYS A 106 23.28 -0.49 0.18
N LYS A 107 23.57 -1.33 -0.80
CA LYS A 107 24.44 -0.95 -1.94
C LYS A 107 23.86 0.22 -2.74
N ALA A 108 22.54 0.24 -2.97
CA ALA A 108 21.88 1.36 -3.65
C ALA A 108 22.03 2.65 -2.84
N ILE A 109 21.80 2.60 -1.54
CA ILE A 109 21.95 3.76 -0.64
C ILE A 109 23.40 4.24 -0.57
N ASP A 110 24.38 3.32 -0.47
CA ASP A 110 25.81 3.63 -0.47
C ASP A 110 26.26 4.26 -1.82
N ALA A 111 25.54 4.00 -2.91
CA ALA A 111 25.73 4.64 -4.23
C ALA A 111 25.01 6.01 -4.34
N GLY A 112 24.34 6.47 -3.29
CA GLY A 112 23.63 7.75 -3.26
C GLY A 112 22.18 7.70 -3.73
N ILE A 113 21.62 6.51 -3.98
CA ILE A 113 20.24 6.33 -4.45
C ILE A 113 19.27 6.39 -3.26
N ILE A 114 18.18 7.14 -3.40
CA ILE A 114 17.09 7.13 -2.42
C ILE A 114 16.32 5.82 -2.57
N VAL A 115 16.14 5.08 -1.47
CA VAL A 115 15.29 3.90 -1.46
C VAL A 115 14.11 4.13 -0.52
N VAL A 116 12.89 3.94 -1.05
CA VAL A 116 11.63 4.02 -0.29
C VAL A 116 10.91 2.68 -0.38
N ALA A 117 10.97 1.90 0.68
CA ALA A 117 10.20 0.65 0.77
C ALA A 117 8.77 0.93 1.27
N PHE A 118 7.79 0.26 0.69
CA PHE A 118 6.39 0.41 1.06
C PHE A 118 5.66 -0.95 0.99
N ASP A 119 4.50 -1.04 1.63
CA ASP A 119 3.65 -2.22 1.72
C ASP A 119 4.41 -3.40 2.35
N ASN A 120 5.17 -4.17 1.59
CA ASN A 120 6.10 -5.15 2.13
C ASN A 120 7.37 -4.45 2.61
N ALA A 121 7.42 -4.16 3.91
CA ALA A 121 8.54 -3.48 4.54
C ALA A 121 9.82 -4.31 4.55
N ILE A 122 10.96 -3.60 4.54
CA ILE A 122 12.30 -4.18 4.72
C ILE A 122 12.88 -3.82 6.08
N THR A 123 13.88 -4.57 6.53
CA THR A 123 14.55 -4.33 7.81
C THR A 123 15.79 -3.44 7.71
N GLU A 124 16.20 -3.03 6.50
CA GLU A 124 17.30 -2.06 6.31
C GLU A 124 16.87 -0.66 6.77
N GLU A 125 17.45 -0.20 7.89
CA GLU A 125 17.02 1.04 8.57
C GLU A 125 17.47 2.33 7.88
N SER A 126 18.47 2.27 7.00
CA SER A 126 18.94 3.43 6.25
C SER A 126 18.00 3.81 5.10
N ALA A 127 17.13 2.90 4.64
CA ALA A 127 16.08 3.19 3.67
C ALA A 127 14.92 3.97 4.30
N TYR A 128 14.19 4.74 3.50
CA TYR A 128 12.88 5.22 3.88
C TYR A 128 11.89 4.06 3.86
N ARG A 129 10.99 4.00 4.84
CA ARG A 129 10.00 2.93 4.99
C ARG A 129 8.64 3.56 5.25
N LEU A 130 7.73 3.39 4.30
CA LEU A 130 6.33 3.71 4.46
C LEU A 130 5.60 2.46 4.96
N ILE A 131 5.20 2.48 6.22
CA ILE A 131 4.58 1.34 6.90
C ILE A 131 3.08 1.57 7.03
N THR A 132 2.28 0.68 6.44
CA THR A 132 0.87 0.60 6.78
C THR A 132 0.71 -0.11 8.12
N ASP A 133 -0.14 0.41 8.98
CA ASP A 133 -0.40 -0.21 10.30
C ASP A 133 -1.26 -1.48 10.14
N PHE A 134 -0.61 -2.57 9.75
CA PHE A 134 -1.26 -3.87 9.63
C PHE A 134 -1.67 -4.47 10.97
N THR A 135 -1.04 -4.04 12.08
CA THR A 135 -1.50 -4.41 13.42
C THR A 135 -2.87 -3.81 13.69
N TYR A 136 -3.07 -2.56 13.32
CA TYR A 136 -4.39 -1.91 13.38
C TYR A 136 -5.41 -2.63 12.49
N SER A 137 -5.02 -3.07 11.27
CA SER A 137 -5.92 -3.82 10.39
C SER A 137 -6.46 -5.10 11.04
N GLY A 138 -5.55 -5.92 11.59
CA GLY A 138 -5.94 -7.17 12.26
C GLY A 138 -6.78 -6.94 13.52
N ALA A 139 -6.39 -5.96 14.33
CA ALA A 139 -7.11 -5.64 15.57
C ALA A 139 -8.51 -5.09 15.28
N THR A 140 -8.63 -4.13 14.35
CA THR A 140 -9.89 -3.44 14.03
C THR A 140 -10.97 -4.41 13.57
N GLN A 141 -10.65 -5.38 12.69
CA GLN A 141 -11.65 -6.35 12.24
C GLN A 141 -12.13 -7.26 13.39
N VAL A 142 -11.25 -7.64 14.32
CA VAL A 142 -11.64 -8.43 15.50
C VAL A 142 -12.50 -7.61 16.46
N ASP A 143 -12.14 -6.36 16.72
CA ASP A 143 -12.92 -5.45 17.58
C ASP A 143 -14.32 -5.18 16.96
N PHE A 144 -14.38 -5.02 15.62
CA PHE A 144 -15.63 -4.89 14.87
C PHE A 144 -16.54 -6.14 15.04
N VAL A 145 -15.94 -7.32 14.95
CA VAL A 145 -16.64 -8.60 15.13
C VAL A 145 -17.13 -8.76 16.58
N ALA A 146 -16.28 -8.46 17.56
CA ALA A 146 -16.61 -8.58 18.98
C ALA A 146 -17.83 -7.73 19.40
N GLN A 147 -17.96 -6.54 18.80
CA GLN A 147 -19.12 -5.66 19.03
C GLN A 147 -20.43 -6.26 18.50
N ARG A 148 -20.38 -7.03 17.42
CA ARG A 148 -21.56 -7.64 16.76
C ARG A 148 -21.92 -9.01 17.31
N PHE A 149 -20.96 -9.69 17.91
CA PHE A 149 -21.12 -11.01 18.49
C PHE A 149 -20.74 -11.00 19.99
N PRO A 150 -21.44 -10.25 20.84
CA PRO A 150 -21.12 -10.16 22.27
C PRO A 150 -21.26 -11.50 23.01
N GLU A 151 -22.08 -12.40 22.47
CA GLU A 151 -22.24 -13.76 22.99
C GLU A 151 -21.21 -14.76 22.46
N GLY A 152 -20.35 -14.30 21.53
CA GLY A 152 -19.30 -15.11 20.91
C GLY A 152 -19.62 -15.58 19.51
N ALA A 153 -18.60 -16.04 18.80
CA ALA A 153 -18.71 -16.55 17.44
C ALA A 153 -17.57 -17.55 17.14
N ASN A 154 -17.85 -18.48 16.24
CA ASN A 154 -16.83 -19.27 15.56
C ASN A 154 -16.30 -18.48 14.36
N VAL A 155 -15.02 -18.27 14.33
CA VAL A 155 -14.29 -17.45 13.36
C VAL A 155 -13.44 -18.33 12.48
N LEU A 156 -13.57 -18.20 11.17
CA LEU A 156 -12.64 -18.73 10.18
C LEU A 156 -11.66 -17.62 9.80
N GLU A 157 -10.36 -17.89 9.83
CA GLU A 157 -9.32 -16.97 9.37
C GLU A 157 -8.84 -17.35 7.97
N ILE A 158 -8.84 -16.37 7.05
CA ILE A 158 -8.22 -16.52 5.73
C ILE A 158 -6.97 -15.65 5.70
N ARG A 159 -5.83 -16.31 5.56
CA ARG A 159 -4.50 -15.69 5.52
C ARG A 159 -4.10 -15.32 4.10
N GLY A 160 -3.13 -14.39 4.01
CA GLY A 160 -2.50 -13.96 2.77
C GLY A 160 -1.43 -14.93 2.28
N LEU A 161 -0.38 -14.38 1.67
CA LEU A 161 0.77 -15.14 1.18
C LEU A 161 1.75 -15.42 2.32
N SER A 162 1.90 -16.69 2.65
CA SER A 162 2.75 -17.14 3.76
C SER A 162 4.18 -16.59 3.68
N GLY A 163 4.71 -16.16 4.84
CA GLY A 163 6.07 -15.66 4.97
C GLY A 163 6.29 -14.21 4.55
N THR A 164 5.25 -13.50 4.13
CA THR A 164 5.32 -12.06 3.89
C THR A 164 5.12 -11.28 5.19
N TYR A 165 5.70 -10.08 5.25
CA TYR A 165 5.53 -9.18 6.39
C TYR A 165 4.05 -8.85 6.66
N VAL A 166 3.29 -8.61 5.60
CA VAL A 166 1.86 -8.27 5.67
C VAL A 166 1.06 -9.41 6.29
N ASP A 167 1.19 -10.64 5.76
CA ASP A 167 0.47 -11.80 6.26
C ASP A 167 0.77 -12.07 7.75
N GLU A 168 2.04 -12.15 8.11
CA GLU A 168 2.44 -12.45 9.49
C GLU A 168 1.99 -11.37 10.48
N THR A 169 2.03 -10.10 10.08
CA THR A 169 1.63 -8.99 10.96
C THR A 169 0.12 -8.98 11.20
N ILE A 170 -0.69 -9.13 10.15
CA ILE A 170 -2.17 -9.16 10.28
C ILE A 170 -2.60 -10.41 11.06
N HIS A 171 -2.05 -11.58 10.71
CA HIS A 171 -2.32 -12.82 11.43
C HIS A 171 -2.05 -12.69 12.93
N LYS A 172 -0.85 -12.22 13.28
CA LYS A 172 -0.49 -12.01 14.68
C LYS A 172 -1.46 -11.05 15.39
N ALA A 173 -1.82 -9.95 14.74
CA ALA A 173 -2.74 -8.97 15.31
C ALA A 173 -4.15 -9.54 15.52
N ILE A 174 -4.67 -10.35 14.58
CA ILE A 174 -5.93 -11.07 14.73
C ILE A 174 -5.86 -11.98 15.94
N ARG A 175 -4.81 -12.81 16.06
CA ARG A 175 -4.64 -13.77 17.17
C ARG A 175 -4.51 -13.07 18.51
N ASP A 176 -3.68 -12.05 18.60
CA ASP A 176 -3.47 -11.27 19.84
C ASP A 176 -4.75 -10.55 20.28
N THR A 177 -5.57 -10.09 19.33
CA THR A 177 -6.81 -9.39 19.65
C THR A 177 -7.93 -10.35 20.01
N ILE A 178 -8.10 -11.48 19.31
CA ILE A 178 -9.05 -12.54 19.67
C ILE A 178 -8.81 -13.05 21.09
N ALA A 179 -7.56 -13.13 21.54
CA ALA A 179 -7.23 -13.54 22.90
C ALA A 179 -7.88 -12.66 23.99
N LYS A 180 -8.24 -11.40 23.65
CA LYS A 180 -8.96 -10.48 24.54
C LYS A 180 -10.47 -10.78 24.61
N TYR A 181 -11.00 -11.57 23.68
CA TYR A 181 -12.42 -11.91 23.53
C TYR A 181 -12.64 -13.42 23.65
N PRO A 182 -12.68 -14.01 24.87
CA PRO A 182 -12.64 -15.46 25.07
C PRO A 182 -13.85 -16.22 24.49
N LYS A 183 -14.92 -15.51 24.14
CA LYS A 183 -16.08 -16.07 23.47
C LYS A 183 -15.92 -16.17 21.94
N LEU A 184 -14.96 -15.49 21.33
CA LEU A 184 -14.59 -15.64 19.93
C LEU A 184 -13.61 -16.80 19.79
N LYS A 185 -13.86 -17.72 18.87
CA LYS A 185 -13.04 -18.94 18.71
C LYS A 185 -12.63 -19.12 17.27
N ILE A 186 -11.33 -19.16 17.00
CA ILE A 186 -10.84 -19.60 15.68
C ILE A 186 -11.12 -21.09 15.56
N VAL A 187 -11.94 -21.46 14.58
CA VAL A 187 -12.33 -22.85 14.30
C VAL A 187 -11.68 -23.40 13.04
N GLY A 188 -11.02 -22.56 12.24
CA GLY A 188 -10.29 -22.95 11.05
C GLY A 188 -9.39 -21.81 10.56
N GLU A 189 -8.40 -22.19 9.77
CA GLU A 189 -7.45 -21.29 9.11
C GLU A 189 -7.10 -21.86 7.74
N VAL A 190 -7.06 -20.99 6.72
CA VAL A 190 -6.61 -21.34 5.36
C VAL A 190 -5.80 -20.19 4.77
N TYR A 191 -5.01 -20.50 3.75
CA TYR A 191 -4.29 -19.51 2.97
C TYR A 191 -5.04 -19.20 1.66
N GLY A 192 -5.62 -18.02 1.56
CA GLY A 192 -6.30 -17.52 0.36
C GLY A 192 -5.35 -16.82 -0.61
N ASN A 193 -4.13 -16.50 -0.16
CA ASN A 193 -3.08 -15.85 -0.95
C ASN A 193 -3.55 -14.55 -1.60
N TRP A 194 -4.44 -13.82 -0.91
CA TRP A 194 -5.09 -12.60 -1.42
C TRP A 194 -5.77 -12.82 -2.78
N THR A 195 -6.33 -14.02 -3.03
CA THR A 195 -6.90 -14.41 -4.31
C THR A 195 -8.23 -15.14 -4.11
N GLY A 196 -9.34 -14.53 -4.56
CA GLY A 196 -10.68 -15.05 -4.33
C GLY A 196 -10.89 -16.49 -4.79
N SER A 197 -10.32 -16.91 -5.92
CA SER A 197 -10.45 -18.31 -6.40
C SER A 197 -9.69 -19.31 -5.53
N ILE A 198 -8.54 -18.91 -4.98
CA ILE A 198 -7.77 -19.75 -4.03
C ILE A 198 -8.54 -19.81 -2.71
N ALA A 199 -8.98 -18.67 -2.18
CA ALA A 199 -9.77 -18.61 -0.96
C ALA A 199 -11.03 -19.48 -1.06
N GLN A 200 -11.76 -19.41 -2.19
CA GLN A 200 -12.94 -20.24 -2.43
C GLN A 200 -12.61 -21.73 -2.35
N LYS A 201 -11.54 -22.15 -3.04
CA LYS A 201 -11.10 -23.56 -3.05
C LYS A 201 -10.69 -24.05 -1.65
N GLU A 202 -9.85 -23.29 -0.97
CA GLU A 202 -9.31 -23.69 0.34
C GLU A 202 -10.40 -23.69 1.43
N VAL A 203 -11.29 -22.68 1.42
CA VAL A 203 -12.47 -22.65 2.33
C VAL A 203 -13.38 -23.84 2.05
N ALA A 204 -13.75 -24.10 0.78
CA ALA A 204 -14.60 -25.23 0.42
C ALA A 204 -14.00 -26.57 0.89
N GLY A 205 -12.67 -26.70 0.86
CA GLY A 205 -11.95 -27.90 1.27
C GLY A 205 -12.10 -28.22 2.77
N ILE A 206 -12.16 -27.20 3.62
CA ILE A 206 -12.25 -27.41 5.09
C ILE A 206 -13.68 -27.31 5.64
N LEU A 207 -14.61 -26.64 4.94
CA LEU A 207 -15.98 -26.41 5.40
C LEU A 207 -16.69 -27.67 5.94
N PRO A 208 -16.59 -28.88 5.30
CA PRO A 208 -17.25 -30.08 5.81
C PRO A 208 -16.81 -30.50 7.23
N SER A 209 -15.59 -30.13 7.64
CA SER A 209 -15.04 -30.47 8.96
C SER A 209 -15.30 -29.40 10.02
N LEU A 210 -15.75 -28.21 9.62
CA LEU A 210 -15.95 -27.10 10.54
C LEU A 210 -17.37 -27.10 11.16
N PRO A 211 -17.48 -26.66 12.42
CA PRO A 211 -18.77 -26.34 13.02
C PRO A 211 -19.45 -25.20 12.23
N GLU A 212 -20.58 -24.73 12.68
CA GLU A 212 -21.16 -23.49 12.15
C GLU A 212 -20.17 -22.34 12.32
N VAL A 213 -19.91 -21.60 11.24
CA VAL A 213 -19.02 -20.44 11.20
C VAL A 213 -19.91 -19.19 11.10
N GLN A 214 -19.77 -18.27 12.05
CA GLN A 214 -20.51 -17.02 12.07
C GLN A 214 -19.74 -15.87 11.45
N VAL A 215 -18.40 -15.97 11.41
CA VAL A 215 -17.51 -14.89 10.98
C VAL A 215 -16.37 -15.44 10.16
N VAL A 216 -15.99 -14.69 9.11
CA VAL A 216 -14.73 -14.86 8.36
C VAL A 216 -13.93 -13.57 8.47
N VAL A 217 -12.71 -13.64 9.01
CA VAL A 217 -11.74 -12.56 8.98
C VAL A 217 -10.75 -12.81 7.84
N THR A 218 -10.39 -11.74 7.12
CA THR A 218 -9.52 -11.85 5.93
C THR A 218 -8.39 -10.82 5.97
N GLN A 219 -7.52 -10.89 4.99
CA GLN A 219 -6.48 -9.88 4.78
C GLN A 219 -6.73 -9.02 3.53
N GLY A 220 -7.91 -9.20 2.90
CA GLY A 220 -8.35 -8.50 1.68
C GLY A 220 -8.09 -9.30 0.41
N GLY A 221 -9.03 -9.23 -0.53
CA GLY A 221 -8.98 -9.97 -1.80
C GLY A 221 -9.47 -11.41 -1.74
N ASP A 222 -9.93 -11.86 -0.59
CA ASP A 222 -10.34 -13.24 -0.31
C ASP A 222 -11.84 -13.34 -0.01
N GLY A 223 -12.48 -12.25 0.41
CA GLY A 223 -13.84 -12.22 0.92
C GLY A 223 -14.88 -12.72 -0.07
N TYR A 224 -14.80 -12.32 -1.32
CA TYR A 224 -15.67 -12.83 -2.38
C TYR A 224 -15.60 -14.36 -2.49
N GLY A 225 -14.38 -14.92 -2.51
CA GLY A 225 -14.16 -16.35 -2.56
C GLY A 225 -14.74 -17.10 -1.37
N ALA A 226 -14.61 -16.52 -0.17
CA ALA A 226 -15.23 -17.06 1.03
C ALA A 226 -16.76 -17.15 0.90
N VAL A 227 -17.42 -16.05 0.51
CA VAL A 227 -18.87 -16.05 0.28
C VAL A 227 -19.29 -17.16 -0.69
N LYS A 228 -18.60 -17.27 -1.84
CA LYS A 228 -18.89 -18.28 -2.86
C LYS A 228 -18.69 -19.71 -2.37
N ALA A 229 -17.74 -19.97 -1.49
CA ALA A 229 -17.54 -21.28 -0.89
C ALA A 229 -18.71 -21.69 0.02
N PHE A 230 -19.21 -20.75 0.87
CA PHE A 230 -20.37 -21.00 1.72
C PHE A 230 -21.66 -21.20 0.91
N GLU A 231 -21.90 -20.35 -0.11
CA GLU A 231 -23.04 -20.49 -1.03
C GLU A 231 -23.03 -21.85 -1.74
N ALA A 232 -21.90 -22.26 -2.30
CA ALA A 232 -21.75 -23.54 -2.99
C ALA A 232 -21.94 -24.75 -2.06
N ALA A 233 -21.57 -24.63 -0.79
CA ALA A 233 -21.77 -25.67 0.21
C ALA A 233 -23.20 -25.71 0.77
N GLY A 234 -24.10 -24.80 0.35
CA GLY A 234 -25.44 -24.66 0.89
C GLY A 234 -25.47 -24.25 2.37
N ARG A 235 -24.39 -23.66 2.88
CA ARG A 235 -24.29 -23.17 4.26
C ARG A 235 -24.66 -21.67 4.34
N PRO A 236 -25.23 -21.21 5.48
CA PRO A 236 -25.45 -19.78 5.69
C PRO A 236 -24.15 -18.99 5.48
N VAL A 237 -24.23 -17.89 4.71
CA VAL A 237 -23.10 -16.98 4.52
C VAL A 237 -22.84 -16.23 5.82
N PRO A 238 -21.63 -16.35 6.41
CA PRO A 238 -21.28 -15.67 7.65
C PRO A 238 -21.09 -14.16 7.42
N LEU A 239 -20.85 -13.40 8.51
CA LEU A 239 -20.24 -12.07 8.37
C LEU A 239 -18.82 -12.26 7.82
N VAL A 240 -18.54 -11.70 6.65
CA VAL A 240 -17.23 -11.76 6.00
C VAL A 240 -16.61 -10.37 6.02
N ILE A 241 -15.44 -10.21 6.62
CA ILE A 241 -14.65 -8.98 6.45
C ILE A 241 -14.14 -8.95 5.02
N MET A 242 -14.44 -7.87 4.30
CA MET A 242 -14.13 -7.71 2.88
C MET A 242 -12.80 -7.01 2.66
N GLY A 243 -12.21 -7.20 1.49
CA GLY A 243 -11.18 -6.33 0.94
C GLY A 243 -11.76 -5.23 0.06
N HIS A 244 -10.91 -4.55 -0.69
CA HIS A 244 -11.30 -3.38 -1.51
C HIS A 244 -11.50 -3.73 -2.99
N ARG A 245 -11.50 -5.00 -3.38
CA ARG A 245 -11.76 -5.37 -4.77
C ARG A 245 -13.20 -5.11 -5.16
N TYR A 246 -13.39 -4.78 -6.43
CA TYR A 246 -14.72 -4.53 -6.98
C TYR A 246 -15.71 -5.67 -6.68
N ASP A 247 -15.29 -6.92 -6.89
CA ASP A 247 -16.12 -8.10 -6.66
C ASP A 247 -16.49 -8.30 -5.18
N GLU A 248 -15.60 -7.95 -4.25
CA GLU A 248 -15.89 -7.99 -2.82
C GLU A 248 -16.89 -6.90 -2.42
N LEU A 249 -16.71 -5.67 -2.92
CA LEU A 249 -17.64 -4.56 -2.63
C LEU A 249 -19.01 -4.78 -3.29
N GLU A 250 -19.04 -5.29 -4.53
CA GLU A 250 -20.27 -5.66 -5.23
C GLU A 250 -21.00 -6.80 -4.51
N GLU A 251 -20.29 -7.83 -4.05
CA GLU A 251 -20.90 -8.92 -3.26
C GLU A 251 -21.43 -8.43 -1.92
N TRP A 252 -20.71 -7.54 -1.24
CA TRP A 252 -21.22 -6.89 -0.03
C TRP A 252 -22.55 -6.16 -0.31
N LYS A 253 -22.63 -5.40 -1.39
CA LYS A 253 -23.88 -4.73 -1.82
C LYS A 253 -25.00 -5.74 -2.10
N ASN A 254 -24.68 -6.88 -2.75
CA ASN A 254 -25.62 -7.97 -3.01
C ASN A 254 -26.12 -8.64 -1.71
N LEU A 255 -25.25 -8.86 -0.74
CA LEU A 255 -25.61 -9.40 0.57
C LEU A 255 -26.52 -8.43 1.33
N LEU A 256 -26.25 -7.12 1.27
CA LEU A 256 -27.13 -6.08 1.84
C LEU A 256 -28.51 -6.06 1.17
N ALA A 257 -28.60 -6.26 -0.13
CA ALA A 257 -29.88 -6.33 -0.84
C ALA A 257 -30.72 -7.55 -0.43
N LYS A 258 -30.05 -8.68 -0.17
CA LYS A 258 -30.69 -9.91 0.34
C LYS A 258 -31.07 -9.79 1.83
N ASN A 259 -30.24 -9.14 2.62
CA ASN A 259 -30.42 -8.93 4.06
C ASN A 259 -29.94 -7.52 4.47
N PRO A 260 -30.86 -6.54 4.61
CA PRO A 260 -30.48 -5.18 5.01
C PRO A 260 -29.77 -5.05 6.36
N ALA A 261 -29.88 -6.09 7.22
CA ALA A 261 -29.19 -6.18 8.50
C ALA A 261 -27.75 -6.74 8.38
N TYR A 262 -27.34 -7.19 7.18
CA TYR A 262 -25.96 -7.61 6.97
C TYR A 262 -25.02 -6.42 7.14
N ASP A 263 -24.17 -6.47 8.16
CA ASP A 263 -23.31 -5.36 8.54
C ASP A 263 -21.87 -5.85 8.65
N THR A 264 -21.08 -5.52 7.65
CA THR A 264 -19.65 -5.82 7.58
C THR A 264 -18.84 -4.56 7.27
N MET A 265 -17.55 -4.71 7.18
CA MET A 265 -16.61 -3.67 6.76
C MET A 265 -15.59 -4.24 5.77
N SER A 266 -14.91 -3.34 5.10
CA SER A 266 -13.71 -3.65 4.32
C SER A 266 -12.53 -2.90 4.94
N ILE A 267 -11.40 -3.57 5.12
CA ILE A 267 -10.17 -2.97 5.65
C ILE A 267 -8.96 -3.64 5.01
N THR A 268 -8.16 -2.84 4.31
CA THR A 268 -6.86 -3.27 3.77
C THR A 268 -6.03 -2.04 3.37
N VAL A 269 -4.79 -2.26 2.94
CA VAL A 269 -3.96 -1.20 2.38
C VAL A 269 -4.51 -0.75 1.01
N SER A 270 -4.63 0.57 0.82
CA SER A 270 -4.98 1.13 -0.50
C SER A 270 -3.84 0.90 -1.49
N PRO A 271 -4.12 0.46 -2.74
CA PRO A 271 -3.07 0.32 -3.74
C PRO A 271 -2.36 1.63 -4.08
N SER A 272 -3.00 2.78 -3.88
CA SER A 272 -2.41 4.11 -4.04
C SER A 272 -1.37 4.47 -2.97
N VAL A 273 -1.08 3.58 -2.02
CA VAL A 273 0.12 3.68 -1.16
C VAL A 273 1.40 3.88 -1.99
N SER A 274 1.40 3.42 -3.24
CA SER A 274 2.50 3.65 -4.19
C SER A 274 2.68 5.12 -4.58
N GLN A 275 1.59 5.91 -4.65
CA GLN A 275 1.66 7.36 -4.84
C GLN A 275 2.37 8.02 -3.65
N VAL A 276 2.01 7.60 -2.42
CA VAL A 276 2.64 8.12 -1.19
C VAL A 276 4.14 7.81 -1.19
N ALA A 277 4.51 6.57 -1.48
CA ALA A 277 5.91 6.16 -1.56
C ALA A 277 6.68 6.91 -2.65
N PHE A 278 6.06 7.14 -3.81
CA PHE A 278 6.62 7.93 -4.90
C PHE A 278 6.91 9.38 -4.46
N TRP A 279 5.94 10.06 -3.86
CA TRP A 279 6.11 11.43 -3.40
C TRP A 279 7.10 11.56 -2.24
N ILE A 280 7.18 10.58 -1.34
CA ILE A 280 8.26 10.48 -0.33
C ILE A 280 9.63 10.43 -1.01
N GLY A 281 9.76 9.66 -2.10
CA GLY A 281 10.98 9.61 -2.91
C GLY A 281 11.34 10.97 -3.51
N VAL A 282 10.37 11.68 -4.08
CA VAL A 282 10.55 13.04 -4.64
C VAL A 282 11.01 14.02 -3.54
N GLU A 283 10.35 14.01 -2.37
CA GLU A 283 10.73 14.88 -1.24
C GLU A 283 12.14 14.58 -0.73
N ALA A 284 12.54 13.31 -0.67
CA ALA A 284 13.89 12.91 -0.28
C ALA A 284 14.95 13.35 -1.31
N LEU A 285 14.65 13.22 -2.62
CA LEU A 285 15.52 13.71 -3.72
C LEU A 285 15.71 15.22 -3.67
N ASN A 286 14.69 15.97 -3.28
CA ASN A 286 14.76 17.42 -3.08
C ASN A 286 15.57 17.83 -1.83
N GLY A 287 16.11 16.87 -1.07
CA GLY A 287 16.93 17.11 0.11
C GLY A 287 16.16 17.38 1.40
N ASN A 288 14.84 17.21 1.39
CA ASN A 288 14.01 17.33 2.58
C ASN A 288 14.37 16.25 3.61
N GLN A 289 14.56 16.67 4.87
CA GLN A 289 14.92 15.78 5.97
C GLN A 289 13.67 15.42 6.78
N PHE A 290 13.41 14.12 6.94
CA PHE A 290 12.28 13.59 7.71
C PHE A 290 12.58 12.18 8.24
N PRO A 291 11.77 11.65 9.16
CA PRO A 291 12.00 10.33 9.72
C PRO A 291 12.09 9.25 8.64
N LYS A 292 13.02 8.31 8.80
CA LYS A 292 13.17 7.17 7.88
C LYS A 292 11.97 6.23 7.88
N THR A 293 11.17 6.24 8.94
CA THR A 293 9.93 5.47 9.00
C THR A 293 8.75 6.42 9.13
N ILE A 294 7.79 6.29 8.22
CA ILE A 294 6.53 6.99 8.22
C ILE A 294 5.42 5.94 8.30
N ASN A 295 4.50 6.12 9.24
CA ASN A 295 3.36 5.24 9.41
C ASN A 295 2.10 5.88 8.83
N MET A 296 1.26 5.06 8.18
CA MET A 296 -0.07 5.46 7.73
C MET A 296 -1.11 4.40 8.09
N PRO A 297 -2.37 4.78 8.33
CA PRO A 297 -3.43 3.80 8.58
C PRO A 297 -3.77 3.03 7.29
N PRO A 298 -4.34 1.81 7.41
CA PRO A 298 -5.01 1.16 6.29
C PRO A 298 -6.29 1.93 5.94
N LEU A 299 -6.74 1.81 4.69
CA LEU A 299 -8.05 2.30 4.28
C LEU A 299 -9.14 1.41 4.89
N SER A 300 -10.15 2.02 5.51
CA SER A 300 -11.34 1.34 6.02
C SER A 300 -12.59 1.84 5.29
N ILE A 301 -13.40 0.90 4.78
CA ILE A 301 -14.68 1.21 4.15
C ILE A 301 -15.78 0.64 5.02
N TYR A 302 -16.66 1.50 5.49
CA TYR A 302 -17.86 1.13 6.23
C TYR A 302 -19.10 1.25 5.32
N LYS A 303 -20.21 0.72 5.79
CA LYS A 303 -21.48 0.62 5.03
C LYS A 303 -21.92 1.95 4.42
N ASP A 304 -21.75 3.05 5.10
CA ASP A 304 -22.11 4.41 4.65
C ASP A 304 -21.27 4.93 3.48
N ARG A 305 -20.08 4.35 3.26
CA ARG A 305 -19.19 4.70 2.14
C ARG A 305 -19.12 3.63 1.04
N LEU A 306 -19.84 2.51 1.19
CA LEU A 306 -19.77 1.40 0.22
C LEU A 306 -20.11 1.86 -1.20
N ASP A 307 -21.22 2.57 -1.38
CA ASP A 307 -21.66 3.03 -2.71
C ASP A 307 -20.67 4.02 -3.32
N PHE A 308 -20.10 4.92 -2.50
CA PHE A 308 -19.09 5.87 -2.96
C PHE A 308 -17.88 5.18 -3.59
N PHE A 309 -17.35 4.13 -2.95
CA PHE A 309 -16.20 3.39 -3.47
C PHE A 309 -16.58 2.48 -4.63
N LEU A 310 -17.71 1.77 -4.53
CA LEU A 310 -18.14 0.84 -5.57
C LEU A 310 -18.40 1.54 -6.92
N GLU A 311 -19.02 2.72 -6.90
CA GLU A 311 -19.29 3.51 -8.11
C GLU A 311 -18.02 4.06 -8.79
N ARG A 312 -16.93 4.21 -8.04
CA ARG A 312 -15.65 4.73 -8.53
C ARG A 312 -14.64 3.64 -8.88
N THR A 313 -14.94 2.40 -8.52
CA THR A 313 -14.04 1.27 -8.79
C THR A 313 -14.43 0.59 -10.09
N GLU A 314 -13.50 0.48 -11.02
CA GLU A 314 -13.70 -0.27 -12.27
C GLU A 314 -13.90 -1.77 -11.97
N LYS A 315 -14.69 -2.45 -12.80
CA LYS A 315 -14.84 -3.91 -12.71
C LYS A 315 -13.48 -4.59 -12.83
N GLY A 316 -13.19 -5.47 -11.89
CA GLY A 316 -11.89 -6.14 -11.79
C GLY A 316 -10.79 -5.31 -11.12
N GLY A 317 -11.05 -4.03 -10.81
CA GLY A 317 -10.16 -3.13 -10.10
C GLY A 317 -10.25 -3.27 -8.58
N VAL A 318 -9.59 -2.34 -7.91
CA VAL A 318 -9.53 -2.23 -6.45
C VAL A 318 -9.84 -0.80 -6.05
N ALA A 319 -10.70 -0.60 -5.06
CA ALA A 319 -11.02 0.73 -4.54
C ALA A 319 -9.79 1.34 -3.85
N PHE A 320 -9.61 2.63 -4.08
CA PHE A 320 -8.52 3.41 -3.50
C PHE A 320 -8.96 4.86 -3.26
N VAL A 321 -8.10 5.62 -2.62
CA VAL A 321 -8.16 7.08 -2.52
C VAL A 321 -6.93 7.67 -3.19
N ASP A 322 -7.04 8.82 -3.83
CA ASP A 322 -5.90 9.53 -4.38
C ASP A 322 -5.13 10.24 -3.27
N TYR A 323 -3.81 10.08 -3.25
CA TYR A 323 -2.92 10.79 -2.33
C TYR A 323 -2.10 11.85 -3.10
N PRO A 324 -2.60 13.10 -3.19
CA PRO A 324 -1.87 14.16 -3.91
C PRO A 324 -0.59 14.54 -3.17
N HIS A 325 0.35 15.15 -3.90
CA HIS A 325 1.66 15.54 -3.36
C HIS A 325 1.54 16.37 -2.07
N GLU A 326 0.60 17.31 -2.05
CA GLU A 326 0.35 18.19 -0.90
C GLU A 326 -0.06 17.38 0.35
N TRP A 327 -0.86 16.33 0.19
CA TRP A 327 -1.22 15.44 1.30
C TRP A 327 0.00 14.71 1.86
N VAL A 328 0.92 14.27 0.96
CA VAL A 328 2.16 13.59 1.39
C VAL A 328 3.11 14.56 2.09
N GLN A 329 3.16 15.80 1.66
CA GLN A 329 3.91 16.86 2.38
C GLN A 329 3.35 17.06 3.80
N GLU A 330 2.03 17.10 3.97
CA GLU A 330 1.40 17.17 5.29
C GLU A 330 1.70 15.90 6.13
N LEU A 331 1.66 14.72 5.52
CA LEU A 331 2.04 13.46 6.18
C LEU A 331 3.48 13.51 6.72
N ILE A 332 4.41 14.01 5.92
CA ILE A 332 5.82 14.19 6.31
C ILE A 332 5.94 15.19 7.47
N GLU A 333 5.27 16.34 7.41
CA GLU A 333 5.29 17.32 8.48
C GLU A 333 4.67 16.78 9.78
N ASN A 334 3.59 16.02 9.68
CA ASN A 334 3.00 15.34 10.83
C ASN A 334 3.97 14.30 11.42
N ALA A 335 4.65 13.53 10.58
CA ALA A 335 5.66 12.56 11.03
C ALA A 335 6.84 13.24 11.76
N LYS A 336 7.34 14.39 11.26
CA LYS A 336 8.36 15.20 11.92
C LYS A 336 7.91 15.69 13.30
N ALA A 337 6.62 16.03 13.42
CA ALA A 337 6.03 16.54 14.64
C ALA A 337 5.54 15.45 15.61
N GLY A 338 5.68 14.17 15.28
CA GLY A 338 5.15 13.04 16.05
C GLY A 338 3.62 13.01 16.10
N LYS A 339 2.96 13.59 15.09
CA LYS A 339 1.50 13.61 14.95
C LYS A 339 1.01 12.43 14.11
N PRO A 340 -0.27 12.04 14.23
CA PRO A 340 -0.85 11.02 13.35
C PRO A 340 -0.86 11.47 11.87
N ALA A 341 -1.00 10.51 10.97
CA ALA A 341 -1.21 10.79 9.55
C ALA A 341 -2.44 11.72 9.36
N PRO A 342 -2.46 12.54 8.29
CA PRO A 342 -3.66 13.29 7.93
C PRO A 342 -4.84 12.36 7.67
N ALA A 343 -6.07 12.88 7.76
CA ALA A 343 -7.24 12.13 7.33
C ALA A 343 -7.13 11.77 5.83
N ASP A 344 -7.70 10.63 5.44
CA ASP A 344 -7.73 10.24 4.03
C ASP A 344 -8.34 11.35 3.18
N PRO A 345 -7.79 11.60 1.98
CA PRO A 345 -8.39 12.51 1.02
C PRO A 345 -9.83 12.13 0.69
N LYS A 346 -10.65 13.12 0.35
CA LYS A 346 -12.09 12.93 0.05
C LYS A 346 -12.31 12.40 -1.36
#